data_3b48b210b79306df818e2910aabb4516
#
_entry.id   3b48b210b79306df818e2910aabb4516
#
_cell.length_a   1.000
_cell.length_b   1.000
_cell.length_c   1.000
_cell.angle_alpha   90.00
_cell.angle_beta   90.00
_cell.angle_gamma   90.00
#
_symmetry.space_group_name_H-M   'P 1'
#
loop_
_entity.id
_entity.type
_entity.pdbx_description
1 polymer ?
#
loop_
_entity_poly.entity_id
_entity_poly.type
_entity_poly.pdbx_seq_one_letter_code
_entity_poly.pdbx_strand_id
1 'polypeptide(L)'
;MPAHINLGRIFERQGKVGLAVVQWSAALARMTAVNGSTISHKTTALNQSARALEGANQDEPAENMLRESLELDRNQREVIQHLVALRQRQCKWPVLQTSERFDREVLMAGMSPLSAAAFTDDPLWQLALGAHYNKLDVGRPAMLFSDWPVATGHDEPIRIGYLSSDLREHAVGYLMTEVLGLHDRSQVEVFAYYCGPETDDALHQHFRQTSDHF
;
A
#
# COMPACT_ATOMS: atom_id res chain seq x y z
N MET A 1 -0.44 24.32 16.40
CA MET A 1 0.08 22.99 16.06
C MET A 1 -0.78 22.27 15.01
N PRO A 2 -2.02 21.88 15.27
CA PRO A 2 -2.87 21.21 14.26
C PRO A 2 -3.02 21.99 12.95
N ALA A 3 -3.00 23.36 13.03
CA ALA A 3 -3.14 24.20 11.86
C ALA A 3 -2.04 23.99 10.80
N HIS A 4 -0.77 23.87 11.19
CA HIS A 4 0.33 23.59 10.26
C HIS A 4 0.23 22.18 9.65
N ILE A 5 -0.18 21.18 10.45
CA ILE A 5 -0.38 19.81 9.95
C ILE A 5 -1.51 19.81 8.90
N ASN A 6 -2.63 20.45 9.20
CA ASN A 6 -3.76 20.54 8.27
C ASN A 6 -3.43 21.35 7.01
N LEU A 7 -2.68 22.46 7.16
CA LEU A 7 -2.25 23.26 6.03
C LEU A 7 -1.29 22.47 5.11
N GLY A 8 -0.40 21.69 5.69
CA GLY A 8 0.45 20.78 4.93
C GLY A 8 -0.36 19.77 4.11
N ARG A 9 -1.40 19.15 4.69
CA ARG A 9 -2.32 18.26 3.96
C ARG A 9 -3.07 18.95 2.82
N ILE A 10 -3.44 20.23 2.99
CA ILE A 10 -4.07 21.01 1.93
C ILE A 10 -3.10 21.24 0.78
N PHE A 11 -1.86 21.63 1.05
CA PHE A 11 -0.84 21.80 0.02
C PHE A 11 -0.51 20.49 -0.69
N GLU A 12 -0.43 19.37 0.03
CA GLU A 12 -0.23 18.04 -0.56
C GLU A 12 -1.35 17.72 -1.57
N ARG A 13 -2.62 17.89 -1.17
CA ARG A 13 -3.78 17.67 -2.07
C ARG A 13 -3.78 18.58 -3.30
N GLN A 14 -3.11 19.72 -3.23
CA GLN A 14 -2.91 20.63 -4.36
C GLN A 14 -1.68 20.28 -5.21
N GLY A 15 -0.97 19.20 -4.91
CA GLY A 15 0.28 18.80 -5.57
C GLY A 15 1.49 19.67 -5.20
N LYS A 16 1.35 20.57 -4.22
CA LYS A 16 2.42 21.50 -3.77
C LYS A 16 3.26 20.87 -2.68
N VAL A 17 3.95 19.76 -3.00
CA VAL A 17 4.68 18.92 -2.04
C VAL A 17 5.70 19.74 -1.23
N GLY A 18 6.49 20.61 -1.86
CA GLY A 18 7.48 21.43 -1.16
C GLY A 18 6.86 22.34 -0.08
N LEU A 19 5.71 22.96 -0.37
CA LEU A 19 4.99 23.78 0.61
C LEU A 19 4.39 22.93 1.73
N ALA A 20 3.92 21.73 1.44
CA ALA A 20 3.44 20.79 2.45
C ALA A 20 4.54 20.43 3.45
N VAL A 21 5.71 20.04 2.96
CA VAL A 21 6.88 19.69 3.78
C VAL A 21 7.33 20.87 4.64
N VAL A 22 7.35 22.09 4.10
CA VAL A 22 7.66 23.31 4.86
C VAL A 22 6.68 23.51 6.04
N GLN A 23 5.38 23.29 5.84
CA GLN A 23 4.41 23.41 6.92
C GLN A 23 4.59 22.35 8.00
N TRP A 24 4.86 21.11 7.63
CA TRP A 24 5.11 20.04 8.59
C TRP A 24 6.43 20.24 9.34
N SER A 25 7.48 20.70 8.68
CA SER A 25 8.74 21.09 9.34
C SER A 25 8.55 22.24 10.33
N ALA A 26 7.74 23.25 9.97
CA ALA A 26 7.39 24.32 10.89
C ALA A 26 6.56 23.84 12.10
N ALA A 27 5.73 22.81 11.92
CA ALA A 27 5.05 22.15 13.03
C ALA A 27 6.05 21.44 13.95
N LEU A 28 6.98 20.68 13.39
CA LEU A 28 8.03 19.95 14.15
C LEU A 28 8.90 20.90 14.97
N ALA A 29 9.37 22.00 14.38
CA ALA A 29 10.22 22.97 15.05
C ALA A 29 9.55 23.64 16.28
N ARG A 30 8.21 23.72 16.28
CA ARG A 30 7.44 24.30 17.39
C ARG A 30 7.10 23.32 18.50
N MET A 31 7.34 22.05 18.31
CA MET A 31 7.01 20.97 19.27
C MET A 31 8.23 20.64 20.13
N THR A 32 8.56 21.49 21.10
CA THR A 32 9.73 21.31 21.99
C THR A 32 9.43 20.41 23.19
N ALA A 33 8.17 20.36 23.63
CA ALA A 33 7.78 19.51 24.76
C ALA A 33 7.63 18.03 24.33
N VAL A 34 7.94 17.11 25.25
CA VAL A 34 7.78 15.67 25.05
C VAL A 34 6.63 15.19 25.94
N ASN A 35 5.45 15.04 25.36
CA ASN A 35 4.28 14.45 25.98
C ASN A 35 3.51 13.62 24.94
N GLY A 36 2.56 12.76 25.36
CA GLY A 36 1.87 11.84 24.46
C GLY A 36 1.22 12.52 23.24
N SER A 37 0.55 13.66 23.43
CA SER A 37 -0.07 14.42 22.33
C SER A 37 0.96 15.05 21.38
N THR A 38 2.08 15.51 21.91
CA THR A 38 3.18 16.07 21.10
C THR A 38 3.87 14.98 20.28
N ILE A 39 4.09 13.78 20.85
CA ILE A 39 4.64 12.63 20.12
C ILE A 39 3.72 12.27 18.96
N SER A 40 2.42 12.12 19.18
CA SER A 40 1.45 11.82 18.13
C SER A 40 1.44 12.85 16.99
N HIS A 41 1.51 14.13 17.32
CA HIS A 41 1.59 15.18 16.28
C HIS A 41 2.94 15.18 15.55
N LYS A 42 4.04 14.91 16.24
CA LYS A 42 5.38 14.78 15.63
C LYS A 42 5.43 13.61 14.66
N THR A 43 5.02 12.42 15.10
CA THR A 43 5.00 11.22 14.24
C THR A 43 4.09 11.45 13.03
N THR A 44 2.91 12.08 13.22
CA THR A 44 2.03 12.46 12.10
C THR A 44 2.74 13.37 11.11
N ALA A 45 3.40 14.42 11.56
CA ALA A 45 4.10 15.35 10.67
C ALA A 45 5.25 14.69 9.92
N LEU A 46 6.05 13.85 10.61
CA LEU A 46 7.15 13.10 10.02
C LEU A 46 6.67 12.10 8.96
N ASN A 47 5.63 11.33 9.28
CA ASN A 47 5.07 10.32 8.38
C ASN A 47 4.45 10.96 7.11
N GLN A 48 3.74 12.08 7.26
CA GLN A 48 3.20 12.82 6.11
C GLN A 48 4.32 13.41 5.25
N SER A 49 5.38 13.97 5.88
CA SER A 49 6.55 14.49 5.16
C SER A 49 7.25 13.38 4.38
N ALA A 50 7.47 12.21 5.01
CA ALA A 50 8.09 11.06 4.37
C ALA A 50 7.32 10.60 3.13
N ARG A 51 5.99 10.44 3.25
CA ARG A 51 5.15 10.03 2.14
C ARG A 51 5.18 11.03 0.98
N ALA A 52 5.12 12.32 1.28
CA ALA A 52 5.15 13.36 0.27
C ALA A 52 6.52 13.45 -0.44
N LEU A 53 7.61 13.28 0.31
CA LEU A 53 8.97 13.24 -0.23
C LEU A 53 9.19 11.99 -1.10
N GLU A 54 8.70 10.83 -0.65
CA GLU A 54 8.74 9.59 -1.43
C GLU A 54 7.97 9.73 -2.75
N GLY A 55 6.77 10.30 -2.73
CA GLY A 55 5.98 10.59 -3.93
C GLY A 55 6.66 11.58 -4.89
N ALA A 56 7.59 12.40 -4.39
CA ALA A 56 8.42 13.30 -5.18
C ALA A 56 9.81 12.70 -5.55
N ASN A 57 10.01 11.38 -5.37
CA ASN A 57 11.27 10.66 -5.60
C ASN A 57 12.46 11.19 -4.77
N GLN A 58 12.18 11.76 -3.60
CA GLN A 58 13.19 12.22 -2.64
C GLN A 58 13.37 11.16 -1.53
N ASP A 59 13.93 10.02 -1.91
CA ASP A 59 13.97 8.82 -1.07
C ASP A 59 14.82 8.98 0.19
N GLU A 60 15.97 9.64 0.11
CA GLU A 60 16.85 9.82 1.27
C GLU A 60 16.27 10.75 2.34
N PRO A 61 15.73 11.93 2.03
CA PRO A 61 14.98 12.72 2.99
C PRO A 61 13.76 11.98 3.56
N ALA A 62 13.04 11.19 2.74
CA ALA A 62 11.91 10.39 3.22
C ALA A 62 12.35 9.34 4.24
N GLU A 63 13.45 8.62 3.98
CA GLU A 63 14.03 7.64 4.91
C GLU A 63 14.38 8.27 6.26
N ASN A 64 15.00 9.47 6.25
CA ASN A 64 15.35 10.18 7.48
C ASN A 64 14.11 10.53 8.32
N MET A 65 13.01 10.96 7.68
CA MET A 65 11.75 11.25 8.37
C MET A 65 11.13 9.99 8.99
N LEU A 66 11.15 8.86 8.28
CA LEU A 66 10.64 7.58 8.80
C LEU A 66 11.47 7.10 9.99
N ARG A 67 12.78 7.21 9.92
CA ARG A 67 13.67 6.85 11.03
C ARG A 67 13.42 7.72 12.25
N GLU A 68 13.35 9.04 12.08
CA GLU A 68 13.05 9.97 13.17
C GLU A 68 11.69 9.67 13.81
N SER A 69 10.69 9.29 13.01
CA SER A 69 9.39 8.88 13.51
C SER A 69 9.47 7.62 14.39
N LEU A 70 10.24 6.61 13.98
CA LEU A 70 10.45 5.39 14.76
C LEU A 70 11.28 5.62 16.04
N GLU A 71 12.18 6.61 16.05
CA GLU A 71 12.87 7.03 17.27
C GLU A 71 11.92 7.61 18.33
N LEU A 72 10.82 8.24 17.88
CA LEU A 72 9.78 8.77 18.77
C LEU A 72 8.81 7.70 19.24
N ASP A 73 8.39 6.83 18.33
CA ASP A 73 7.49 5.72 18.60
C ASP A 73 7.82 4.54 17.68
N ARG A 74 8.40 3.48 18.24
CA ARG A 74 8.77 2.26 17.50
C ARG A 74 7.58 1.38 17.11
N ASN A 75 6.39 1.60 17.70
CA ASN A 75 5.21 0.78 17.48
C ASN A 75 4.36 1.27 16.30
N GLN A 76 5.01 1.69 15.22
CA GLN A 76 4.38 2.18 14.01
C GLN A 76 4.63 1.21 12.84
N ARG A 77 3.81 0.17 12.75
CA ARG A 77 3.99 -0.89 11.75
C ARG A 77 4.02 -0.37 10.31
N GLU A 78 3.11 0.54 9.95
CA GLU A 78 3.10 1.16 8.62
C GLU A 78 4.42 1.89 8.31
N VAL A 79 4.99 2.58 9.29
CA VAL A 79 6.27 3.28 9.13
C VAL A 79 7.41 2.29 8.91
N ILE A 80 7.40 1.15 9.62
CA ILE A 80 8.39 0.09 9.43
C ILE A 80 8.27 -0.50 8.01
N GLN A 81 7.05 -0.77 7.55
CA GLN A 81 6.81 -1.28 6.19
C GLN A 81 7.36 -0.33 5.12
N HIS A 82 7.07 0.97 5.25
CA HIS A 82 7.59 2.00 4.35
C HIS A 82 9.12 2.09 4.40
N LEU A 83 9.71 2.15 5.61
CA LEU A 83 11.16 2.23 5.78
C LEU A 83 11.88 1.04 5.13
N VAL A 84 11.42 -0.18 5.38
CA VAL A 84 12.03 -1.39 4.82
C VAL A 84 11.89 -1.42 3.31
N ALA A 85 10.70 -1.16 2.77
CA ALA A 85 10.45 -1.12 1.32
C ALA A 85 11.30 -0.04 0.62
N LEU A 86 11.42 1.14 1.24
CA LEU A 86 12.19 2.25 0.71
C LEU A 86 13.69 1.91 0.65
N ARG A 87 14.23 1.26 1.68
CA ARG A 87 15.63 0.81 1.70
C ARG A 87 15.91 -0.31 0.69
N GLN A 88 14.98 -1.26 0.54
CA GLN A 88 15.06 -2.31 -0.49
C GLN A 88 15.08 -1.69 -1.90
N ARG A 89 14.16 -0.75 -2.18
CA ARG A 89 14.09 -0.04 -3.47
C ARG A 89 15.38 0.71 -3.80
N GLN A 90 16.03 1.28 -2.79
CA GLN A 90 17.31 1.99 -2.94
C GLN A 90 18.53 1.05 -2.93
N CYS A 91 18.34 -0.27 -2.82
CA CYS A 91 19.44 -1.24 -2.67
C CYS A 91 20.38 -0.91 -1.49
N LYS A 92 19.87 -0.34 -0.40
CA LYS A 92 20.66 0.02 0.80
C LYS A 92 20.82 -1.18 1.73
N TRP A 93 22.06 -1.53 2.02
CA TRP A 93 22.42 -2.62 2.93
C TRP A 93 23.15 -2.13 4.18
N PRO A 94 22.90 -2.69 5.37
CA PRO A 94 21.85 -3.69 5.63
C PRO A 94 20.45 -3.09 5.46
N VAL A 95 19.50 -3.85 4.92
CA VAL A 95 18.08 -3.39 4.77
C VAL A 95 17.50 -3.05 6.13
N LEU A 96 17.73 -3.92 7.13
CA LEU A 96 17.31 -3.70 8.52
C LEU A 96 18.39 -2.94 9.28
N GLN A 97 18.35 -1.62 9.19
CA GLN A 97 19.25 -0.76 9.93
C GLN A 97 18.60 -0.38 11.27
N THR A 98 19.17 -0.94 12.34
CA THR A 98 18.71 -0.76 13.72
C THR A 98 19.17 0.56 14.34
N SER A 99 18.60 0.91 15.48
CA SER A 99 19.03 1.99 16.37
C SER A 99 18.94 1.56 17.82
N GLU A 100 19.23 2.45 18.78
CA GLU A 100 19.01 2.19 20.20
C GLU A 100 17.53 2.02 20.58
N ARG A 101 16.61 2.58 19.78
CA ARG A 101 15.17 2.59 20.06
C ARG A 101 14.41 1.45 19.39
N PHE A 102 14.89 0.95 18.26
CA PHE A 102 14.28 -0.17 17.53
C PHE A 102 15.34 -1.12 16.99
N ASP A 103 15.18 -2.36 17.36
CA ASP A 103 16.07 -3.47 17.01
C ASP A 103 15.64 -4.21 15.75
N ARG A 104 16.38 -5.26 15.41
CA ARG A 104 16.08 -6.12 14.26
C ARG A 104 14.73 -6.82 14.39
N GLU A 105 14.33 -7.23 15.58
CA GLU A 105 13.08 -7.97 15.82
C GLU A 105 11.88 -7.09 15.54
N VAL A 106 11.90 -5.83 15.99
CA VAL A 106 10.86 -4.83 15.71
C VAL A 106 10.72 -4.61 14.20
N LEU A 107 11.83 -4.45 13.46
CA LEU A 107 11.80 -4.25 12.02
C LEU A 107 11.30 -5.49 11.27
N MET A 108 11.71 -6.69 11.69
CA MET A 108 11.24 -7.95 11.10
C MET A 108 9.74 -8.18 11.33
N ALA A 109 9.26 -7.94 12.56
CA ALA A 109 7.86 -8.11 12.91
C ALA A 109 6.94 -7.10 12.17
N GLY A 110 7.44 -5.90 11.91
CA GLY A 110 6.71 -4.85 11.20
C GLY A 110 6.77 -4.95 9.68
N MET A 111 7.65 -5.76 9.10
CA MET A 111 7.87 -5.89 7.67
C MET A 111 6.61 -6.36 6.93
N SER A 112 6.39 -5.89 5.70
CA SER A 112 5.32 -6.40 4.84
C SER A 112 5.68 -7.78 4.27
N PRO A 113 4.68 -8.64 3.93
CA PRO A 113 4.95 -9.91 3.27
C PRO A 113 5.72 -9.77 1.95
N LEU A 114 5.47 -8.71 1.19
CA LEU A 114 6.19 -8.43 -0.06
C LEU A 114 7.68 -8.11 0.20
N SER A 115 7.96 -7.28 1.20
CA SER A 115 9.33 -6.98 1.63
C SER A 115 10.03 -8.22 2.18
N ALA A 116 9.31 -9.09 2.88
CA ALA A 116 9.82 -10.35 3.41
C ALA A 116 10.24 -11.31 2.29
N ALA A 117 9.44 -11.44 1.24
CA ALA A 117 9.74 -12.27 0.09
C ALA A 117 11.02 -11.84 -0.64
N ALA A 118 11.31 -10.52 -0.64
CA ALA A 118 12.56 -9.98 -1.18
C ALA A 118 13.74 -10.03 -0.19
N PHE A 119 13.48 -10.24 1.10
CA PHE A 119 14.49 -10.21 2.16
C PHE A 119 15.07 -11.57 2.50
N THR A 120 14.26 -12.63 2.46
CA THR A 120 14.64 -13.99 2.84
C THR A 120 13.86 -15.04 2.06
N ASP A 121 14.46 -16.20 1.88
CA ASP A 121 13.89 -17.40 1.31
C ASP A 121 13.39 -18.41 2.37
N ASP A 122 13.39 -18.04 3.67
CA ASP A 122 12.85 -18.89 4.74
C ASP A 122 11.31 -18.96 4.63
N PRO A 123 10.75 -20.12 4.18
CA PRO A 123 9.33 -20.27 3.95
C PRO A 123 8.50 -20.26 5.24
N LEU A 124 9.09 -20.69 6.37
CA LEU A 124 8.38 -20.71 7.65
C LEU A 124 8.20 -19.30 8.19
N TRP A 125 9.24 -18.49 8.07
CA TRP A 125 9.15 -17.09 8.47
C TRP A 125 8.20 -16.30 7.56
N GLN A 126 8.26 -16.50 6.25
CA GLN A 126 7.32 -15.87 5.30
C GLN A 126 5.88 -16.26 5.60
N LEU A 127 5.60 -17.55 5.88
CA LEU A 127 4.27 -18.03 6.25
C LEU A 127 3.78 -17.38 7.56
N ALA A 128 4.63 -17.35 8.60
CA ALA A 128 4.29 -16.76 9.89
C ALA A 128 3.99 -15.26 9.75
N LEU A 129 4.80 -14.53 8.98
CA LEU A 129 4.58 -13.10 8.74
C LEU A 129 3.32 -12.84 7.91
N GLY A 130 3.07 -13.65 6.88
CA GLY A 130 1.85 -13.58 6.07
C GLY A 130 0.59 -13.84 6.91
N ALA A 131 0.60 -14.83 7.79
CA ALA A 131 -0.50 -15.11 8.71
C ALA A 131 -0.71 -13.95 9.71
N HIS A 132 0.38 -13.37 10.23
CA HIS A 132 0.31 -12.21 11.11
C HIS A 132 -0.26 -10.99 10.40
N TYR A 133 0.21 -10.69 9.18
CA TYR A 133 -0.31 -9.62 8.34
C TYR A 133 -1.81 -9.79 8.08
N ASN A 134 -2.23 -10.97 7.65
CA ASN A 134 -3.63 -11.26 7.39
C ASN A 134 -4.52 -11.00 8.63
N LYS A 135 -4.03 -11.37 9.82
CA LYS A 135 -4.76 -11.16 11.07
C LYS A 135 -4.92 -9.70 11.44
N LEU A 136 -3.89 -8.86 11.18
CA LEU A 136 -3.87 -7.46 11.62
C LEU A 136 -4.42 -6.49 10.57
N ASP A 137 -4.07 -6.67 9.31
CA ASP A 137 -4.36 -5.69 8.25
C ASP A 137 -5.59 -6.06 7.42
N VAL A 138 -5.81 -7.35 7.16
CA VAL A 138 -6.98 -7.83 6.42
C VAL A 138 -8.16 -8.05 7.35
N GLY A 139 -7.91 -8.67 8.50
CA GLY A 139 -8.94 -8.97 9.48
C GLY A 139 -9.98 -9.98 9.00
N ARG A 140 -11.12 -10.02 9.68
CA ARG A 140 -12.27 -10.83 9.25
C ARG A 140 -13.25 -9.96 8.48
N PRO A 141 -13.82 -10.44 7.36
CA PRO A 141 -14.85 -9.70 6.65
C PRO A 141 -16.06 -9.46 7.56
N ALA A 142 -16.66 -8.27 7.45
CA ALA A 142 -17.85 -7.90 8.21
C ALA A 142 -19.08 -8.75 7.84
N MET A 143 -19.11 -9.28 6.61
CA MET A 143 -20.15 -10.18 6.12
C MET A 143 -19.50 -11.40 5.47
N LEU A 144 -20.00 -12.57 5.84
CA LEU A 144 -19.71 -13.82 5.15
C LEU A 144 -20.90 -14.09 4.21
N PHE A 145 -20.62 -14.16 2.93
CA PHE A 145 -21.63 -14.60 1.94
C PHE A 145 -21.64 -16.14 1.98
N SER A 146 -22.44 -16.70 2.91
CA SER A 146 -22.56 -18.16 3.09
C SER A 146 -23.68 -18.78 2.25
N ASP A 147 -24.64 -17.95 1.81
CA ASP A 147 -25.87 -18.38 1.15
C ASP A 147 -25.77 -18.27 -0.38
N TRP A 148 -24.56 -18.60 -0.91
CA TRP A 148 -24.36 -18.60 -2.35
C TRP A 148 -25.05 -19.82 -2.95
N PRO A 149 -26.00 -19.66 -3.90
CA PRO A 149 -26.58 -20.78 -4.60
C PRO A 149 -25.46 -21.50 -5.36
N VAL A 150 -25.20 -22.75 -4.97
CA VAL A 150 -24.31 -23.62 -5.77
C VAL A 150 -25.03 -23.87 -7.08
N ALA A 151 -24.41 -23.49 -8.19
CA ALA A 151 -24.91 -23.85 -9.52
C ALA A 151 -24.96 -25.37 -9.62
N THR A 152 -26.17 -25.94 -9.66
CA THR A 152 -26.38 -27.40 -9.68
C THR A 152 -26.55 -27.92 -11.10
N GLY A 153 -26.51 -27.06 -12.13
CA GLY A 153 -26.66 -27.41 -13.53
C GLY A 153 -25.30 -27.54 -14.23
N HIS A 154 -25.09 -28.67 -14.94
CA HIS A 154 -23.93 -28.83 -15.81
C HIS A 154 -24.07 -28.09 -17.15
N ASP A 155 -25.21 -27.45 -17.42
CA ASP A 155 -25.55 -26.86 -18.71
C ASP A 155 -25.40 -25.34 -18.75
N GLU A 156 -25.08 -24.70 -17.60
CA GLU A 156 -24.85 -23.25 -17.55
C GLU A 156 -23.35 -22.93 -17.66
N PRO A 157 -22.95 -21.87 -18.42
CA PRO A 157 -21.57 -21.42 -18.47
C PRO A 157 -21.02 -21.10 -17.08
N ILE A 158 -19.75 -21.41 -16.85
CA ILE A 158 -19.06 -21.05 -15.63
C ILE A 158 -18.87 -19.54 -15.60
N ARG A 159 -19.35 -18.87 -14.56
CA ARG A 159 -19.15 -17.44 -14.37
C ARG A 159 -17.80 -17.16 -13.74
N ILE A 160 -16.91 -16.45 -14.46
CA ILE A 160 -15.60 -16.06 -14.01
C ILE A 160 -15.56 -14.54 -13.77
N GLY A 161 -15.19 -14.13 -12.55
CA GLY A 161 -15.02 -12.72 -12.18
C GLY A 161 -13.55 -12.31 -12.18
N TYR A 162 -13.21 -11.25 -12.90
CA TYR A 162 -11.90 -10.58 -12.86
C TYR A 162 -12.02 -9.27 -12.10
N LEU A 163 -11.52 -9.23 -10.86
CA LEU A 163 -11.49 -8.01 -10.04
C LEU A 163 -10.11 -7.38 -10.09
N SER A 164 -9.98 -6.17 -10.63
CA SER A 164 -8.71 -5.46 -10.71
C SER A 164 -8.87 -3.94 -10.77
N SER A 165 -7.93 -3.20 -10.18
CA SER A 165 -7.74 -1.75 -10.36
C SER A 165 -6.97 -1.41 -11.65
N ASP A 166 -6.49 -2.40 -12.39
CA ASP A 166 -5.44 -2.26 -13.41
C ASP A 166 -5.87 -2.75 -14.80
N LEU A 167 -7.19 -2.93 -15.02
CA LEU A 167 -7.76 -3.18 -16.36
C LEU A 167 -7.75 -1.87 -17.19
N ARG A 168 -6.56 -1.38 -17.45
CA ARG A 168 -6.25 -0.09 -18.10
C ARG A 168 -4.79 -0.08 -18.59
N GLU A 169 -4.30 1.04 -19.12
CA GLU A 169 -2.87 1.21 -19.44
C GLU A 169 -2.00 1.12 -18.17
N HIS A 170 -1.70 -0.11 -17.81
CA HIS A 170 -0.91 -0.52 -16.66
C HIS A 170 -0.20 -1.83 -16.99
N ALA A 171 0.90 -2.18 -16.30
CA ALA A 171 1.64 -3.41 -16.53
C ALA A 171 0.75 -4.66 -16.48
N VAL A 172 -0.15 -4.76 -15.50
CA VAL A 172 -1.13 -5.86 -15.39
C VAL A 172 -2.11 -5.84 -16.57
N GLY A 173 -2.59 -4.67 -16.99
CA GLY A 173 -3.48 -4.55 -18.13
C GLY A 173 -2.84 -5.08 -19.41
N TYR A 174 -1.59 -4.72 -19.70
CA TYR A 174 -0.87 -5.24 -20.88
C TYR A 174 -0.70 -6.76 -20.82
N LEU A 175 -0.42 -7.34 -19.66
CA LEU A 175 -0.30 -8.79 -19.49
C LEU A 175 -1.64 -9.51 -19.67
N MET A 176 -2.75 -8.88 -19.30
CA MET A 176 -4.10 -9.46 -19.33
C MET A 176 -4.88 -9.15 -20.61
N THR A 177 -4.33 -8.36 -21.53
CA THR A 177 -5.02 -7.80 -22.70
C THR A 177 -5.88 -8.84 -23.44
N GLU A 178 -5.29 -9.98 -23.77
CA GLU A 178 -5.98 -11.03 -24.55
C GLU A 178 -6.73 -12.04 -23.69
N VAL A 179 -6.41 -12.13 -22.38
CA VAL A 179 -6.89 -13.22 -21.51
C VAL A 179 -8.42 -13.25 -21.43
N LEU A 180 -9.05 -12.08 -21.24
CA LEU A 180 -10.52 -12.01 -21.11
C LEU A 180 -11.22 -12.40 -22.41
N GLY A 181 -10.65 -12.04 -23.56
CA GLY A 181 -11.20 -12.35 -24.89
C GLY A 181 -11.03 -13.79 -25.34
N LEU A 182 -10.01 -14.51 -24.82
CA LEU A 182 -9.69 -15.86 -25.24
C LEU A 182 -10.55 -16.97 -24.59
N HIS A 183 -11.39 -16.64 -23.62
CA HIS A 183 -12.30 -17.61 -23.03
C HIS A 183 -13.32 -18.17 -24.04
N ASP A 184 -13.55 -19.47 -23.99
CA ASP A 184 -14.62 -20.13 -24.75
C ASP A 184 -15.99 -19.73 -24.19
N ARG A 185 -16.67 -18.82 -24.88
CA ARG A 185 -17.98 -18.28 -24.48
C ARG A 185 -19.11 -19.33 -24.48
N SER A 186 -18.88 -20.51 -25.05
CA SER A 186 -19.83 -21.61 -24.91
C SER A 186 -19.78 -22.27 -23.53
N GLN A 187 -18.68 -22.09 -22.80
CA GLN A 187 -18.43 -22.68 -21.49
C GLN A 187 -18.27 -21.66 -20.36
N VAL A 188 -17.93 -20.41 -20.69
CA VAL A 188 -17.55 -19.40 -19.70
C VAL A 188 -18.23 -18.07 -19.99
N GLU A 189 -18.80 -17.46 -18.96
CA GLU A 189 -19.29 -16.08 -18.94
C GLU A 189 -18.35 -15.21 -18.12
N VAL A 190 -17.82 -14.12 -18.69
CA VAL A 190 -16.76 -13.29 -18.11
C VAL A 190 -17.31 -11.98 -17.55
N PHE A 191 -17.07 -11.77 -16.26
CA PHE A 191 -17.42 -10.55 -15.53
C PHE A 191 -16.14 -9.80 -15.17
N ALA A 192 -15.96 -8.59 -15.66
CA ALA A 192 -14.85 -7.72 -15.27
C ALA A 192 -15.34 -6.68 -14.24
N TYR A 193 -14.68 -6.65 -13.08
CA TYR A 193 -14.96 -5.70 -12.01
C TYR A 193 -13.77 -4.73 -11.88
N TYR A 194 -13.95 -3.52 -12.38
CA TYR A 194 -12.91 -2.50 -12.30
C TYR A 194 -13.07 -1.66 -11.04
N CYS A 195 -12.02 -1.60 -10.21
CA CYS A 195 -11.98 -0.83 -8.95
C CYS A 195 -10.85 0.22 -8.93
N GLY A 196 -10.30 0.57 -10.10
CA GLY A 196 -9.22 1.56 -10.25
C GLY A 196 -9.71 3.01 -10.37
N PRO A 197 -8.77 3.94 -10.63
CA PRO A 197 -9.10 5.33 -10.91
C PRO A 197 -9.93 5.44 -12.19
N GLU A 198 -10.78 6.47 -12.27
CA GLU A 198 -11.54 6.75 -13.48
C GLU A 198 -10.58 6.96 -14.66
N THR A 199 -10.81 6.22 -15.74
CA THR A 199 -9.99 6.24 -16.96
C THR A 199 -10.83 5.84 -18.17
N ASP A 200 -10.41 6.26 -19.35
CA ASP A 200 -11.01 5.91 -20.64
C ASP A 200 -9.92 5.64 -21.69
N ASP A 201 -8.77 5.08 -21.26
CA ASP A 201 -7.69 4.73 -22.16
C ASP A 201 -8.06 3.54 -23.09
N ALA A 202 -7.26 3.35 -24.14
CA ALA A 202 -7.56 2.35 -25.17
C ALA A 202 -7.63 0.93 -24.62
N LEU A 203 -6.80 0.61 -23.62
CA LEU A 203 -6.76 -0.72 -23.02
C LEU A 203 -7.98 -0.96 -22.11
N HIS A 204 -8.41 0.08 -21.39
CA HIS A 204 -9.64 0.02 -20.61
C HIS A 204 -10.88 -0.23 -21.50
N GLN A 205 -10.96 0.46 -22.63
CA GLN A 205 -12.04 0.23 -23.62
C GLN A 205 -11.98 -1.17 -24.21
N HIS A 206 -10.77 -1.71 -24.47
CA HIS A 206 -10.61 -3.08 -24.94
C HIS A 206 -11.16 -4.11 -23.95
N PHE A 207 -10.88 -3.96 -22.65
CA PHE A 207 -11.45 -4.84 -21.61
C PHE A 207 -12.98 -4.76 -21.55
N ARG A 208 -13.56 -3.56 -21.72
CA ARG A 208 -15.02 -3.40 -21.79
C ARG A 208 -15.64 -4.09 -22.98
N GLN A 209 -14.93 -4.21 -24.09
CA GLN A 209 -15.40 -4.87 -25.31
C GLN A 209 -15.22 -6.38 -25.28
N THR A 210 -14.21 -6.87 -24.55
CA THR A 210 -13.84 -8.29 -24.52
C THR A 210 -14.39 -9.06 -23.32
N SER A 211 -15.00 -8.40 -22.35
CA SER A 211 -15.78 -9.03 -21.29
C SER A 211 -17.29 -9.04 -21.63
N ASP A 212 -18.01 -10.02 -21.12
CA ASP A 212 -19.48 -10.08 -21.31
C ASP A 212 -20.17 -9.06 -20.41
N HIS A 213 -19.60 -8.81 -19.24
CA HIS A 213 -20.07 -7.81 -18.27
C HIS A 213 -18.90 -7.00 -17.72
N PHE A 214 -19.07 -5.64 -17.67
CA PHE A 214 -18.05 -4.72 -17.18
C PHE A 214 -18.66 -3.67 -16.24
#